data_208a5982cc1ecc93804ed5a1bc0aa7bc
#
_entry.id   208a5982cc1ecc93804ed5a1bc0aa7bc
#
_cell.length_a   1.000
_cell.length_b   1.000
_cell.length_c   1.000
_cell.angle_alpha   90.00
_cell.angle_beta   90.00
_cell.angle_gamma   90.00
#
_symmetry.space_group_name_H-M   'P 1'
#
loop_
_entity.id
_entity.type
_entity.pdbx_description
1 polymer ?
#
loop_
_entity_poly.entity_id
_entity_poly.type
_entity_poly.pdbx_seq_one_letter_code
_entity_poly.pdbx_strand_id
1 'polypeptide(L)'
;LALTSDNIAFIRPDFPYTGICQTFRELSSQYGFIERYPQKKESITGIAHEPWHFRYIGVPHAEIMKKNDLCMEEYIPFIKQFAYGEQKYNFTVAQKPFSVSYLPASEAEVVCIEIAEDVPYTISGNNIDGYIITEWR
;
A
#
# COMPACT_ATOMS: atom_id res chain seq x y z
N LEU A 1 6.74 6.00 13.66
CA LEU A 1 7.70 7.09 13.91
C LEU A 1 7.04 8.15 14.79
N ALA A 2 7.51 8.34 15.98
CA ALA A 2 7.08 9.40 16.88
C ALA A 2 8.27 10.28 17.25
N LEU A 3 8.05 11.57 17.37
CA LEU A 3 9.04 12.47 17.94
C LEU A 3 9.09 12.27 19.47
N THR A 4 10.27 12.16 20.03
CA THR A 4 10.44 12.13 21.48
C THR A 4 10.29 13.53 22.05
N SER A 5 9.34 13.73 22.94
CA SER A 5 9.23 14.91 23.79
C SER A 5 8.86 14.48 25.21
N ASP A 6 9.14 15.31 26.19
CA ASP A 6 8.90 15.02 27.63
C ASP A 6 7.42 14.79 27.98
N ASN A 7 6.51 14.99 27.03
CA ASN A 7 5.05 14.87 27.18
C ASN A 7 4.41 13.79 26.29
N ILE A 8 5.16 12.78 25.85
CA ILE A 8 4.57 11.72 25.01
C ILE A 8 3.69 10.82 25.87
N ALA A 9 2.40 10.80 25.57
CA ALA A 9 1.57 9.68 25.96
C ALA A 9 2.07 8.43 25.20
N PHE A 10 2.64 7.48 25.91
CA PHE A 10 3.23 6.25 25.35
C PHE A 10 2.29 5.49 24.38
N ILE A 11 0.97 5.66 24.54
CA ILE A 11 -0.07 5.00 23.78
C ILE A 11 -0.52 5.83 22.55
N ARG A 12 -0.34 7.16 22.59
CA ARG A 12 -0.73 8.08 21.49
C ARG A 12 0.36 9.11 21.28
N PRO A 13 1.42 8.75 20.55
CA PRO A 13 2.52 9.67 20.31
C PRO A 13 2.07 10.88 19.49
N ASP A 14 2.64 12.03 19.77
CA ASP A 14 2.38 13.23 18.99
C ASP A 14 3.03 13.14 17.60
N PHE A 15 2.23 13.34 16.56
CA PHE A 15 2.70 13.37 15.17
C PHE A 15 1.91 14.46 14.42
N PRO A 16 2.25 15.74 14.63
CA PRO A 16 1.47 16.86 14.13
C PRO A 16 1.50 16.98 12.61
N TYR A 17 0.50 17.66 12.06
CA TYR A 17 0.41 17.98 10.62
C TYR A 17 1.22 19.24 10.28
N THR A 18 2.39 19.41 10.90
CA THR A 18 3.30 20.56 10.70
C THR A 18 4.76 20.10 10.76
N GLY A 19 5.67 20.93 10.27
CA GLY A 19 7.11 20.69 10.36
C GLY A 19 7.56 19.38 9.74
N ILE A 20 8.53 18.71 10.39
CA ILE A 20 9.13 17.47 9.87
C ILE A 20 8.13 16.31 9.76
N CYS A 21 7.12 16.25 10.64
CA CYS A 21 6.08 15.22 10.59
C CYS A 21 5.19 15.38 9.35
N GLN A 22 4.88 16.62 8.96
CA GLN A 22 4.16 16.90 7.72
C GLN A 22 5.00 16.53 6.50
N THR A 23 6.28 16.91 6.48
CA THR A 23 7.20 16.54 5.39
C THR A 23 7.30 15.02 5.24
N PHE A 24 7.43 14.29 6.36
CA PHE A 24 7.43 12.83 6.33
C PHE A 24 6.15 12.28 5.73
N ARG A 25 4.98 12.77 6.14
CA ARG A 25 3.67 12.34 5.63
C ARG A 25 3.53 12.57 4.13
N GLU A 26 3.99 13.72 3.64
CA GLU A 26 3.94 14.06 2.22
C GLU A 26 4.84 13.16 1.36
N LEU A 27 5.98 12.77 1.88
CA LEU A 27 6.95 11.94 1.18
C LEU A 27 6.78 10.45 1.41
N SER A 28 6.03 10.03 2.41
CA SER A 28 5.95 8.64 2.88
C SER A 28 5.66 7.63 1.77
N SER A 29 4.74 7.93 0.85
CA SER A 29 4.37 7.05 -0.26
C SER A 29 5.51 6.80 -1.23
N GLN A 30 6.37 7.79 -1.47
CA GLN A 30 7.56 7.66 -2.33
C GLN A 30 8.58 6.67 -1.76
N TYR A 31 8.50 6.40 -0.46
CA TYR A 31 9.32 5.41 0.26
C TYR A 31 8.55 4.14 0.65
N GLY A 32 7.34 3.96 0.10
CA GLY A 32 6.53 2.76 0.29
C GLY A 32 5.72 2.72 1.59
N PHE A 33 5.56 3.85 2.28
CA PHE A 33 4.78 3.94 3.50
C PHE A 33 3.43 4.60 3.27
N ILE A 34 2.42 4.13 3.98
CA ILE A 34 1.08 4.74 4.06
C ILE A 34 0.77 5.10 5.51
N GLU A 35 -0.01 6.16 5.72
CA GLU A 35 -0.71 6.38 6.99
C GLU A 35 -1.78 5.29 7.12
N ARG A 36 -1.66 4.42 8.16
CA ARG A 36 -2.47 3.19 8.22
C ARG A 36 -3.93 3.48 8.55
N TYR A 37 -4.18 4.45 9.42
CA TYR A 37 -5.50 4.85 9.87
C TYR A 37 -5.72 6.35 9.64
N PRO A 38 -5.91 6.76 8.37
CA PRO A 38 -6.01 8.17 8.02
C PRO A 38 -7.33 8.76 8.49
N GLN A 39 -7.32 10.06 8.73
CA GLN A 39 -8.51 10.82 9.08
C GLN A 39 -9.60 10.66 8.00
N LYS A 40 -10.86 10.63 8.42
CA LYS A 40 -12.05 10.44 7.56
C LYS A 40 -12.23 9.01 6.98
N LYS A 41 -11.42 8.06 7.38
CA LYS A 41 -11.56 6.65 6.99
C LYS A 41 -11.92 5.74 8.18
N GLU A 42 -12.22 6.29 9.34
CA GLU A 42 -12.51 5.54 10.57
C GLU A 42 -13.70 4.58 10.40
N SER A 43 -14.70 4.97 9.63
CA SER A 43 -15.87 4.11 9.34
C SER A 43 -15.52 2.91 8.44
N ILE A 44 -14.41 2.97 7.71
CA ILE A 44 -13.94 1.92 6.81
C ILE A 44 -12.92 1.04 7.51
N THR A 45 -11.97 1.66 8.21
CA THR A 45 -10.90 0.94 8.91
C THR A 45 -11.37 0.31 10.23
N GLY A 46 -12.44 0.82 10.81
CA GLY A 46 -12.93 0.44 12.14
C GLY A 46 -12.03 0.93 13.30
N ILE A 47 -11.01 1.73 13.00
CA ILE A 47 -10.03 2.24 13.96
C ILE A 47 -10.05 3.77 13.93
N ALA A 48 -9.96 4.39 15.10
CA ALA A 48 -9.83 5.83 15.21
C ALA A 48 -8.56 6.33 14.50
N HIS A 49 -8.59 7.57 14.03
CA HIS A 49 -7.45 8.20 13.38
C HIS A 49 -6.16 8.12 14.22
N GLU A 50 -5.10 7.63 13.61
CA GLU A 50 -3.77 7.48 14.23
C GLU A 50 -2.69 8.15 13.36
N PRO A 51 -2.43 9.46 13.52
CA PRO A 51 -1.51 10.21 12.65
C PRO A 51 -0.06 9.75 12.72
N TRP A 52 0.31 8.97 13.73
CA TRP A 52 1.65 8.40 13.93
C TRP A 52 1.85 7.01 13.32
N HIS A 53 0.77 6.35 12.88
CA HIS A 53 0.81 4.95 12.46
C HIS A 53 1.06 4.85 10.96
N PHE A 54 2.28 4.52 10.60
CA PHE A 54 2.67 4.27 9.21
C PHE A 54 3.01 2.81 8.99
N ARG A 55 2.55 2.28 7.87
CA ARG A 55 2.82 0.91 7.45
C ARG A 55 3.59 0.91 6.13
N TYR A 56 4.65 0.11 6.07
CA TYR A 56 5.34 -0.18 4.82
C TYR A 56 4.57 -1.21 4.00
N ILE A 57 4.32 -0.91 2.73
CA ILE A 57 3.63 -1.77 1.78
C ILE A 57 4.33 -1.82 0.41
N GLY A 58 5.45 -1.14 0.28
CA GLY A 58 6.21 -0.99 -0.97
C GLY A 58 5.78 0.22 -1.80
N VAL A 59 6.74 0.76 -2.55
CA VAL A 59 6.58 2.03 -3.29
C VAL A 59 5.43 2.00 -4.28
N PRO A 60 5.28 0.97 -5.16
CA PRO A 60 4.19 0.99 -6.14
C PRO A 60 2.84 1.09 -5.46
N HIS A 61 2.60 0.28 -4.44
CA HIS A 61 1.32 0.19 -3.75
C HIS A 61 0.99 1.46 -2.95
N ALA A 62 1.97 2.03 -2.25
CA ALA A 62 1.80 3.26 -1.50
C ALA A 62 1.45 4.44 -2.40
N GLU A 63 2.08 4.56 -3.56
CA GLU A 63 1.79 5.59 -4.55
C GLU A 63 0.41 5.40 -5.20
N ILE A 64 0.00 4.16 -5.49
CA ILE A 64 -1.35 3.87 -5.98
C ILE A 64 -2.40 4.29 -4.95
N MET A 65 -2.21 3.92 -3.69
CA MET A 65 -3.14 4.27 -2.62
C MET A 65 -3.25 5.79 -2.44
N LYS A 66 -2.12 6.49 -2.42
CA LYS A 66 -2.09 7.96 -2.33
C LYS A 66 -2.81 8.61 -3.51
N LYS A 67 -2.51 8.17 -4.73
CA LYS A 67 -3.12 8.72 -5.96
C LYS A 67 -4.63 8.58 -5.99
N ASN A 68 -5.15 7.48 -5.45
CA ASN A 68 -6.58 7.14 -5.48
C ASN A 68 -7.29 7.41 -4.14
N ASP A 69 -6.62 8.03 -3.16
CA ASP A 69 -7.12 8.29 -1.80
C ASP A 69 -7.70 7.04 -1.13
N LEU A 70 -6.96 5.94 -1.17
CA LEU A 70 -7.39 4.65 -0.63
C LEU A 70 -6.73 4.37 0.72
N CYS A 71 -7.50 3.89 1.70
CA CYS A 71 -6.95 3.17 2.84
C CYS A 71 -6.71 1.69 2.49
N MET A 72 -6.10 0.92 3.39
CA MET A 72 -5.73 -0.47 3.13
C MET A 72 -6.94 -1.36 2.81
N GLU A 73 -8.05 -1.12 3.49
CA GLU A 73 -9.32 -1.85 3.32
C GLU A 73 -9.98 -1.58 1.96
N GLU A 74 -9.76 -0.41 1.38
CA GLU A 74 -10.25 -0.04 0.05
C GLU A 74 -9.29 -0.50 -1.05
N TYR A 75 -7.99 -0.58 -0.75
CA TYR A 75 -6.97 -0.94 -1.72
C TYR A 75 -7.11 -2.38 -2.23
N ILE A 76 -7.41 -3.33 -1.36
CA ILE A 76 -7.55 -4.73 -1.75
C ILE A 76 -8.73 -4.92 -2.74
N PRO A 77 -9.96 -4.43 -2.48
CA PRO A 77 -11.03 -4.47 -3.45
C PRO A 77 -10.71 -3.73 -4.76
N PHE A 78 -9.97 -2.63 -4.67
CA PHE A 78 -9.53 -1.88 -5.86
C PHE A 78 -8.63 -2.73 -6.76
N ILE A 79 -7.60 -3.38 -6.22
CA ILE A 79 -6.66 -4.20 -7.00
C ILE A 79 -7.32 -5.47 -7.55
N LYS A 80 -8.30 -6.03 -6.88
CA LYS A 80 -9.06 -7.19 -7.38
C LYS A 80 -9.77 -6.96 -8.70
N GLN A 81 -10.02 -5.71 -9.09
CA GLN A 81 -10.59 -5.38 -10.39
C GLN A 81 -9.64 -5.67 -11.56
N PHE A 82 -8.35 -5.87 -11.27
CA PHE A 82 -7.29 -6.10 -12.26
C PHE A 82 -6.83 -7.55 -12.18
N ALA A 83 -7.68 -8.46 -12.69
CA ALA A 83 -7.40 -9.89 -12.63
C ALA A 83 -6.17 -10.26 -13.48
N TYR A 84 -5.30 -11.09 -12.90
CA TYR A 84 -4.14 -11.62 -13.60
C TYR A 84 -4.58 -12.41 -14.86
N GLY A 85 -3.88 -12.16 -15.98
CA GLY A 85 -4.21 -12.76 -17.26
C GLY A 85 -5.29 -12.03 -18.07
N GLU A 86 -6.04 -11.11 -17.43
CA GLU A 86 -7.09 -10.33 -18.10
C GLU A 86 -6.70 -8.85 -18.24
N GLN A 87 -6.49 -8.18 -17.12
CA GLN A 87 -6.19 -6.76 -17.09
C GLN A 87 -5.16 -6.45 -16.00
N LYS A 88 -4.23 -5.54 -16.29
CA LYS A 88 -3.26 -5.02 -15.30
C LYS A 88 -3.53 -3.55 -15.02
N TYR A 89 -3.36 -3.15 -13.77
CA TYR A 89 -3.30 -1.73 -13.41
C TYR A 89 -1.91 -1.20 -13.74
N ASN A 90 -1.82 -0.38 -14.78
CA ASN A 90 -0.55 0.20 -15.22
C ASN A 90 -0.40 1.63 -14.68
N PHE A 91 0.76 1.94 -14.15
CA PHE A 91 1.08 3.28 -13.69
C PHE A 91 2.58 3.50 -13.62
N THR A 92 3.00 4.74 -13.36
CA THR A 92 4.41 5.13 -13.36
C THR A 92 4.75 5.85 -12.07
N VAL A 93 5.85 5.46 -11.43
CA VAL A 93 6.43 6.13 -10.26
C VAL A 93 7.87 6.51 -10.59
N ALA A 94 8.21 7.78 -10.43
CA ALA A 94 9.56 8.29 -10.68
C ALA A 94 10.15 7.82 -12.03
N GLN A 95 9.35 7.89 -13.10
CA GLN A 95 9.66 7.46 -14.45
C GLN A 95 9.83 5.94 -14.64
N LYS A 96 9.57 5.13 -13.63
CA LYS A 96 9.56 3.67 -13.73
C LYS A 96 8.12 3.18 -13.93
N PRO A 97 7.83 2.47 -15.03
CA PRO A 97 6.52 1.87 -15.25
C PRO A 97 6.35 0.61 -14.41
N PHE A 98 5.17 0.45 -13.84
CA PHE A 98 4.74 -0.70 -13.08
C PHE A 98 3.43 -1.23 -13.61
N SER A 99 3.24 -2.53 -13.46
CA SER A 99 1.96 -3.21 -13.67
C SER A 99 1.60 -4.02 -12.43
N VAL A 100 0.38 -3.88 -11.95
CA VAL A 100 -0.10 -4.63 -10.78
C VAL A 100 -1.34 -5.42 -11.18
N SER A 101 -1.41 -6.67 -10.75
CA SER A 101 -2.57 -7.53 -10.96
C SER A 101 -2.84 -8.40 -9.73
N TYR A 102 -4.07 -8.90 -9.65
CA TYR A 102 -4.53 -9.78 -8.58
C TYR A 102 -4.76 -11.18 -9.10
N LEU A 103 -4.27 -12.18 -8.36
CA LEU A 103 -4.50 -13.58 -8.59
C LEU A 103 -5.24 -14.18 -7.38
N PRO A 104 -6.45 -14.70 -7.52
CA PRO A 104 -7.13 -15.35 -6.40
C PRO A 104 -6.36 -16.59 -5.93
N ALA A 105 -6.40 -16.86 -4.63
CA ALA A 105 -5.89 -18.11 -4.09
C ALA A 105 -6.68 -19.29 -4.66
N SER A 106 -6.00 -20.39 -4.88
CA SER A 106 -6.57 -21.63 -5.41
C SER A 106 -6.32 -22.76 -4.40
N GLU A 107 -7.21 -23.74 -4.37
CA GLU A 107 -7.01 -25.01 -3.63
C GLU A 107 -6.01 -25.95 -4.33
N ALA A 108 -5.57 -25.60 -5.54
CA ALA A 108 -4.57 -26.37 -6.27
C ALA A 108 -3.20 -26.31 -5.55
N GLU A 109 -2.51 -27.45 -5.47
CA GLU A 109 -1.16 -27.51 -4.88
C GLU A 109 -0.15 -26.60 -5.58
N VAL A 110 -0.32 -26.38 -6.87
CA VAL A 110 0.57 -25.57 -7.72
C VAL A 110 -0.26 -24.66 -8.59
N VAL A 111 0.06 -23.38 -8.56
CA VAL A 111 -0.48 -22.37 -9.47
C VAL A 111 0.69 -21.83 -10.30
N CYS A 112 0.61 -21.97 -11.62
CA CYS A 112 1.59 -21.43 -12.53
C CYS A 112 1.17 -20.02 -12.97
N ILE A 113 2.13 -19.11 -12.98
CA ILE A 113 1.98 -17.78 -13.57
C ILE A 113 2.99 -17.61 -14.71
N GLU A 114 2.61 -16.88 -15.73
CA GLU A 114 3.46 -16.53 -16.86
C GLU A 114 3.88 -15.07 -16.74
N ILE A 115 5.16 -14.85 -16.60
CA ILE A 115 5.76 -13.51 -16.60
C ILE A 115 6.78 -13.48 -17.73
N ALA A 116 6.79 -12.38 -18.50
CA ALA A 116 7.74 -12.24 -19.58
C ALA A 116 9.17 -12.36 -19.06
N GLU A 117 10.01 -13.03 -19.84
CA GLU A 117 11.45 -13.15 -19.58
C GLU A 117 12.04 -11.72 -19.42
N ASP A 118 12.97 -11.54 -18.51
CA ASP A 118 13.61 -10.26 -18.20
C ASP A 118 12.71 -9.17 -17.56
N VAL A 119 11.48 -9.48 -17.15
CA VAL A 119 10.65 -8.56 -16.37
C VAL A 119 10.81 -8.84 -14.87
N PRO A 120 11.42 -7.94 -14.10
CA PRO A 120 11.46 -8.06 -12.64
C PRO A 120 10.05 -8.04 -12.06
N TYR A 121 9.80 -8.87 -11.06
CA TYR A 121 8.50 -8.98 -10.42
C TYR A 121 8.58 -9.36 -8.94
N THR A 122 7.50 -9.11 -8.24
CA THR A 122 7.24 -9.66 -6.91
C THR A 122 5.84 -10.25 -6.84
N ILE A 123 5.69 -11.26 -5.99
CA ILE A 123 4.40 -11.86 -5.64
C ILE A 123 4.26 -11.76 -4.12
N SER A 124 3.16 -11.20 -3.65
CA SER A 124 2.87 -11.10 -2.23
C SER A 124 1.43 -11.50 -1.93
N GLY A 125 1.22 -12.27 -0.86
CA GLY A 125 -0.14 -12.56 -0.38
C GLY A 125 -0.80 -11.29 0.14
N ASN A 126 -2.11 -11.14 -0.09
CA ASN A 126 -2.90 -10.02 0.42
C ASN A 126 -3.44 -10.29 1.85
N ASN A 127 -3.12 -11.45 2.44
CA ASN A 127 -3.57 -11.94 3.76
C ASN A 127 -5.11 -12.12 3.88
N ILE A 128 -5.81 -12.23 2.75
CA ILE A 128 -7.25 -12.43 2.71
C ILE A 128 -7.58 -13.64 1.84
N ASP A 129 -7.34 -13.55 0.54
CA ASP A 129 -7.86 -14.51 -0.43
C ASP A 129 -7.07 -14.61 -1.74
N GLY A 130 -5.85 -14.09 -1.78
CA GLY A 130 -5.05 -14.17 -2.99
C GLY A 130 -3.72 -13.45 -2.95
N TYR A 131 -3.18 -13.25 -4.12
CA TYR A 131 -1.84 -12.71 -4.35
C TYR A 131 -1.90 -11.43 -5.19
N ILE A 132 -0.99 -10.52 -4.90
CA ILE A 132 -0.74 -9.33 -5.71
C ILE A 132 0.56 -9.56 -6.44
N ILE A 133 0.50 -9.49 -7.78
CA ILE A 133 1.63 -9.61 -8.67
C ILE A 133 2.01 -8.21 -9.13
N THR A 134 3.24 -7.83 -8.89
CA THR A 134 3.79 -6.53 -9.29
C THR A 134 4.95 -6.77 -10.23
N GLU A 135 4.86 -6.20 -11.42
CA GLU A 135 5.90 -6.23 -12.45
C GLU A 135 6.39 -4.80 -12.66
N TRP A 136 7.69 -4.63 -12.93
CA TRP A 136 8.24 -3.33 -13.34
C TRP A 136 9.12 -3.47 -14.58
N ARG A 137 9.02 -2.47 -15.46
CA ARG A 137 9.67 -2.48 -16.77
C ARG A 137 10.65 -1.32 -16.94
#